data_566e06210e708f31d693a9a2a74cdd2f
#
_entry.id   566e06210e708f31d693a9a2a74cdd2f
#
_cell.length_a   1.000
_cell.length_b   1.000
_cell.length_c   1.000
_cell.angle_alpha   90.00
_cell.angle_beta   90.00
_cell.angle_gamma   90.00
#
_symmetry.space_group_name_H-M   'P 1'
#
loop_
_entity.id
_entity.type
_entity.pdbx_description
1 polymer ?
#
loop_
_entity_poly.entity_id
_entity_poly.type
_entity_poly.pdbx_seq_one_letter_code
_entity_poly.pdbx_strand_id
1 'polypeptide(L)'
;MKLRLMISTLCIATIGMVGCASQVTQPDEYSGFLSDYSRLKPAKSPSGVEVLRWVDPKLDMSRYNAVYIEPTQFYPRPQATAKIPESTLRGINDYFNQALKREVGKSLPLAQGPGAGVLVVRAAITAVSSKTQGLKPYEFVPVAL
;
A
#
# COMPACT_ATOMS: atom_id res chain seq x y z
N MET A 1 -17.60 40.87 56.53
CA MET A 1 -18.18 40.18 55.34
C MET A 1 -17.04 39.89 54.38
N LYS A 2 -16.63 38.61 54.27
CA LYS A 2 -15.49 38.20 53.44
C LYS A 2 -16.05 37.54 52.17
N LEU A 3 -15.94 38.25 51.04
CA LEU A 3 -16.35 37.78 49.74
C LEU A 3 -15.25 36.84 49.20
N ARG A 4 -15.54 35.53 49.17
CA ARG A 4 -14.65 34.53 48.59
C ARG A 4 -14.92 34.45 47.10
N LEU A 5 -13.96 34.95 46.32
CA LEU A 5 -13.94 34.82 44.86
C LEU A 5 -13.50 33.40 44.51
N MET A 6 -14.44 32.56 44.06
CA MET A 6 -14.13 31.24 43.47
C MET A 6 -13.75 31.44 42.02
N ILE A 7 -12.45 31.27 41.72
CA ILE A 7 -11.94 31.18 40.36
C ILE A 7 -12.10 29.74 39.91
N SER A 8 -13.14 29.49 39.09
CA SER A 8 -13.29 28.21 38.39
C SER A 8 -12.29 28.14 37.23
N THR A 9 -11.26 27.34 37.41
CA THR A 9 -10.30 27.02 36.35
C THR A 9 -10.97 26.05 35.40
N LEU A 10 -11.40 26.54 34.23
CA LEU A 10 -11.93 25.76 33.11
C LEU A 10 -10.76 25.09 32.36
N CYS A 11 -10.46 23.84 32.68
CA CYS A 11 -9.55 23.00 31.89
C CYS A 11 -10.20 22.64 30.56
N ILE A 12 -9.85 23.37 29.50
CA ILE A 12 -10.19 22.98 28.12
C ILE A 12 -9.26 21.82 27.73
N ALA A 13 -9.79 20.62 27.83
CA ALA A 13 -9.13 19.42 27.27
C ALA A 13 -9.23 19.51 25.75
N THR A 14 -8.17 19.96 25.09
CA THR A 14 -8.00 19.84 23.65
C THR A 14 -7.76 18.37 23.32
N ILE A 15 -8.84 17.67 22.95
CA ILE A 15 -8.76 16.33 22.36
C ILE A 15 -8.11 16.50 21.00
N GLY A 16 -6.79 16.24 20.93
CA GLY A 16 -6.07 16.16 19.68
C GLY A 16 -6.67 15.02 18.85
N MET A 17 -7.41 15.38 17.80
CA MET A 17 -7.78 14.41 16.76
C MET A 17 -6.48 13.93 16.10
N VAL A 18 -5.96 12.79 16.54
CA VAL A 18 -4.98 12.03 15.79
C VAL A 18 -5.74 11.51 14.56
N GLY A 19 -5.75 12.30 13.50
CA GLY A 19 -6.25 11.88 12.20
C GLY A 19 -5.44 10.67 11.76
N CYS A 20 -6.04 9.49 11.73
CA CYS A 20 -5.49 8.37 10.99
C CYS A 20 -5.38 8.83 9.55
N ALA A 21 -4.17 9.11 9.07
CA ALA A 21 -3.94 9.38 7.66
C ALA A 21 -4.41 8.14 6.90
N SER A 22 -5.46 8.29 6.10
CA SER A 22 -5.93 7.25 5.22
C SER A 22 -4.76 6.83 4.31
N GLN A 23 -4.46 5.53 4.26
CA GLN A 23 -3.40 5.01 3.38
C GLN A 23 -3.92 4.81 1.94
N VAL A 24 -5.15 5.20 1.69
CA VAL A 24 -5.78 5.09 0.37
C VAL A 24 -5.36 6.28 -0.48
N THR A 25 -4.81 5.99 -1.66
CA THR A 25 -4.41 6.98 -2.66
C THR A 25 -5.58 7.91 -3.04
N GLN A 26 -5.35 9.21 -3.01
CA GLN A 26 -6.35 10.21 -3.35
C GLN A 26 -6.49 10.35 -4.89
N PRO A 27 -7.61 10.88 -5.39
CA PRO A 27 -7.85 11.00 -6.85
C PRO A 27 -6.78 11.81 -7.60
N ASP A 28 -6.21 12.82 -7.00
CA ASP A 28 -5.14 13.64 -7.55
C ASP A 28 -3.77 12.94 -7.60
N GLU A 29 -3.64 11.82 -6.88
CA GLU A 29 -2.45 10.98 -6.85
C GLU A 29 -2.54 9.75 -7.76
N TYR A 30 -3.65 9.59 -8.50
CA TYR A 30 -3.81 8.43 -9.38
C TYR A 30 -2.77 8.40 -10.49
N SER A 31 -2.08 7.27 -10.61
CA SER A 31 -0.98 7.09 -11.56
C SER A 31 -1.39 7.08 -13.03
N GLY A 32 -2.66 6.81 -13.33
CA GLY A 32 -3.14 6.56 -14.69
C GLY A 32 -2.91 5.12 -15.19
N PHE A 33 -2.45 4.20 -14.32
CA PHE A 33 -2.28 2.79 -14.70
C PHE A 33 -3.60 2.10 -15.05
N LEU A 34 -4.67 2.37 -14.30
CA LEU A 34 -6.00 1.92 -14.65
C LEU A 34 -6.63 2.90 -15.64
N SER A 35 -7.33 2.38 -16.63
CA SER A 35 -8.07 3.21 -17.61
C SER A 35 -9.26 3.95 -17.00
N ASP A 36 -9.80 3.45 -15.88
CA ASP A 36 -10.96 4.02 -15.20
C ASP A 36 -10.87 3.77 -13.69
N TYR A 37 -10.79 4.83 -12.91
CA TYR A 37 -10.77 4.82 -11.45
C TYR A 37 -12.14 5.11 -10.84
N SER A 38 -13.13 5.59 -11.63
CA SER A 38 -14.43 6.07 -11.14
C SER A 38 -15.25 4.97 -10.46
N ARG A 39 -15.00 3.72 -10.82
CA ARG A 39 -15.71 2.55 -10.28
C ARG A 39 -15.11 2.01 -8.99
N LEU A 40 -13.92 2.48 -8.60
CA LEU A 40 -13.25 2.03 -7.38
C LEU A 40 -14.01 2.52 -6.14
N LYS A 41 -14.17 1.65 -5.17
CA LYS A 41 -14.83 1.94 -3.90
C LYS A 41 -13.95 1.53 -2.72
N PRO A 42 -13.98 2.27 -1.62
CA PRO A 42 -13.30 1.88 -0.39
C PRO A 42 -13.73 0.47 0.05
N ALA A 43 -12.74 -0.34 0.39
CA ALA A 43 -12.92 -1.70 0.86
C ALA A 43 -11.79 -2.05 1.83
N LYS A 44 -11.92 -3.17 2.54
CA LYS A 44 -10.82 -3.74 3.32
C LYS A 44 -10.28 -4.99 2.66
N SER A 45 -8.97 -5.13 2.65
CA SER A 45 -8.32 -6.39 2.29
C SER A 45 -8.57 -7.46 3.37
N PRO A 46 -8.31 -8.74 3.09
CA PRO A 46 -8.40 -9.80 4.10
C PRO A 46 -7.52 -9.55 5.35
N SER A 47 -6.42 -8.80 5.20
CA SER A 47 -5.54 -8.38 6.30
C SER A 47 -6.03 -7.11 7.03
N GLY A 48 -7.19 -6.55 6.67
CA GLY A 48 -7.78 -5.37 7.30
C GLY A 48 -7.26 -4.03 6.77
N VAL A 49 -6.34 -4.02 5.81
CA VAL A 49 -5.80 -2.80 5.19
C VAL A 49 -6.86 -2.17 4.30
N GLU A 50 -7.00 -0.84 4.38
CA GLU A 50 -7.89 -0.08 3.50
C GLU A 50 -7.35 -0.07 2.07
N VAL A 51 -8.24 -0.36 1.12
CA VAL A 51 -7.92 -0.42 -0.32
C VAL A 51 -9.06 0.19 -1.12
N LEU A 52 -8.77 0.58 -2.35
CA LEU A 52 -9.80 0.85 -3.36
C LEU A 52 -9.98 -0.41 -4.22
N ARG A 53 -11.21 -0.86 -4.36
CA ARG A 53 -11.53 -2.09 -5.09
C ARG A 53 -12.78 -1.93 -5.96
N TRP A 54 -12.72 -2.53 -7.13
CA TRP A 54 -13.89 -2.82 -7.94
C TRP A 54 -13.84 -4.28 -8.40
N VAL A 55 -14.98 -4.93 -8.41
CA VAL A 55 -15.14 -6.31 -8.91
C VAL A 55 -16.29 -6.29 -9.91
N ASP A 56 -16.07 -6.87 -11.07
CA ASP A 56 -17.13 -7.02 -12.05
C ASP A 56 -18.24 -7.91 -11.47
N PRO A 57 -19.50 -7.44 -11.41
CA PRO A 57 -20.62 -8.25 -10.92
C PRO A 57 -20.84 -9.55 -11.70
N LYS A 58 -20.33 -9.61 -12.94
CA LYS A 58 -20.41 -10.79 -13.82
C LYS A 58 -19.20 -11.70 -13.71
N LEU A 59 -18.22 -11.36 -12.86
CA LEU A 59 -17.03 -12.19 -12.67
C LEU A 59 -17.41 -13.54 -12.05
N ASP A 60 -17.15 -14.60 -12.78
CA ASP A 60 -17.31 -15.98 -12.33
C ASP A 60 -15.92 -16.61 -12.12
N MET A 61 -15.50 -16.70 -10.87
CA MET A 61 -14.19 -17.25 -10.50
C MET A 61 -14.08 -18.75 -10.77
N SER A 62 -15.21 -19.48 -10.88
CA SER A 62 -15.19 -20.93 -11.17
C SER A 62 -14.66 -21.25 -12.56
N ARG A 63 -14.62 -20.27 -13.46
CA ARG A 63 -14.09 -20.39 -14.82
C ARG A 63 -12.56 -20.40 -14.90
N TYR A 64 -11.89 -20.07 -13.79
CA TYR A 64 -10.43 -19.98 -13.75
C TYR A 64 -9.86 -21.09 -12.89
N ASN A 65 -8.89 -21.83 -13.45
CA ASN A 65 -8.20 -22.94 -12.79
C ASN A 65 -6.69 -22.71 -12.65
N ALA A 66 -6.17 -21.64 -13.23
CA ALA A 66 -4.79 -21.20 -13.10
C ALA A 66 -4.68 -19.68 -13.17
N VAL A 67 -3.52 -19.15 -12.81
CA VAL A 67 -3.22 -17.73 -12.88
C VAL A 67 -1.89 -17.48 -13.57
N TYR A 68 -1.86 -16.56 -14.51
CA TYR A 68 -0.66 -16.01 -15.10
C TYR A 68 -0.40 -14.61 -14.56
N ILE A 69 0.78 -14.38 -14.01
CA ILE A 69 1.19 -13.09 -13.47
C ILE A 69 2.17 -12.47 -14.46
N GLU A 70 1.73 -11.39 -15.11
CA GLU A 70 2.61 -10.57 -15.94
C GLU A 70 3.71 -9.95 -15.09
N PRO A 71 4.93 -9.73 -15.61
CA PRO A 71 5.97 -9.03 -14.90
C PRO A 71 5.47 -7.67 -14.43
N THR A 72 5.62 -7.39 -13.14
CA THR A 72 5.24 -6.10 -12.55
C THR A 72 6.06 -4.99 -13.17
N GLN A 73 5.41 -3.86 -13.41
CA GLN A 73 6.05 -2.67 -13.96
C GLN A 73 5.95 -1.49 -12.98
N PHE A 74 6.86 -0.54 -13.10
CA PHE A 74 6.67 0.77 -12.51
C PHE A 74 5.80 1.63 -13.43
N TYR A 75 4.81 2.33 -12.86
CA TYR A 75 3.95 3.21 -13.65
C TYR A 75 3.49 4.44 -12.84
N PRO A 76 3.85 5.67 -13.24
CA PRO A 76 4.85 5.99 -14.27
C PRO A 76 6.24 5.44 -13.90
N ARG A 77 7.11 5.30 -14.90
CA ARG A 77 8.48 4.82 -14.63
C ARG A 77 9.24 5.87 -13.79
N PRO A 78 9.73 5.52 -12.59
CA PRO A 78 10.46 6.45 -11.75
C PRO A 78 11.83 6.75 -12.36
N GLN A 79 12.33 7.95 -12.12
CA GLN A 79 13.72 8.29 -12.39
C GLN A 79 14.56 7.88 -11.18
N ALA A 80 15.67 7.20 -11.43
CA ALA A 80 16.61 6.87 -10.37
C ALA A 80 17.25 8.15 -9.81
N THR A 81 17.46 8.18 -8.52
CA THR A 81 18.08 9.29 -7.80
C THR A 81 19.20 8.77 -6.89
N ALA A 82 20.03 9.67 -6.35
CA ALA A 82 21.05 9.28 -5.37
C ALA A 82 20.45 8.60 -4.13
N LYS A 83 19.20 8.95 -3.74
CA LYS A 83 18.49 8.32 -2.60
C LYS A 83 17.79 7.02 -2.98
N ILE A 84 17.43 6.85 -4.24
CA ILE A 84 16.77 5.66 -4.76
C ILE A 84 17.46 5.29 -6.08
N PRO A 85 18.61 4.60 -6.03
CA PRO A 85 19.34 4.21 -7.22
C PRO A 85 18.62 3.09 -7.98
N GLU A 86 18.99 2.90 -9.25
CA GLU A 86 18.40 1.89 -10.14
C GLU A 86 18.46 0.46 -9.57
N SER A 87 19.53 0.14 -8.83
CA SER A 87 19.66 -1.15 -8.15
C SER A 87 18.57 -1.37 -7.11
N THR A 88 18.21 -0.32 -6.37
CA THR A 88 17.11 -0.36 -5.40
C THR A 88 15.76 -0.56 -6.09
N LEU A 89 15.51 0.17 -7.18
CA LEU A 89 14.28 0.00 -7.97
C LEU A 89 14.16 -1.44 -8.49
N ARG A 90 15.23 -2.00 -9.06
CA ARG A 90 15.23 -3.41 -9.48
C ARG A 90 14.94 -4.36 -8.33
N GLY A 91 15.62 -4.19 -7.19
CA GLY A 91 15.41 -5.03 -6.01
C GLY A 91 13.96 -4.99 -5.50
N ILE A 92 13.32 -3.81 -5.50
CA ILE A 92 11.90 -3.65 -5.15
C ILE A 92 11.01 -4.44 -6.12
N ASN A 93 11.25 -4.29 -7.42
CA ASN A 93 10.47 -4.99 -8.45
C ASN A 93 10.62 -6.50 -8.36
N ASP A 94 11.84 -7.00 -8.20
CA ASP A 94 12.12 -8.43 -8.07
C ASP A 94 11.47 -9.02 -6.82
N TYR A 95 11.60 -8.34 -5.68
CA TYR A 95 10.95 -8.74 -4.43
C TYR A 95 9.43 -8.80 -4.59
N PHE A 96 8.83 -7.77 -5.20
CA PHE A 96 7.39 -7.70 -5.39
C PHE A 96 6.90 -8.83 -6.31
N ASN A 97 7.58 -9.09 -7.42
CA ASN A 97 7.24 -10.18 -8.33
C ASN A 97 7.31 -11.55 -7.64
N GLN A 98 8.35 -11.79 -6.85
CA GLN A 98 8.50 -13.03 -6.10
C GLN A 98 7.41 -13.19 -5.02
N ALA A 99 7.14 -12.12 -4.27
CA ALA A 99 6.10 -12.11 -3.24
C ALA A 99 4.71 -12.36 -3.86
N LEU A 100 4.40 -11.68 -4.96
CA LEU A 100 3.12 -11.83 -5.64
C LEU A 100 2.92 -13.26 -6.15
N LYS A 101 3.93 -13.85 -6.81
CA LYS A 101 3.89 -15.25 -7.26
C LYS A 101 3.70 -16.22 -6.10
N ARG A 102 4.43 -16.02 -5.00
CA ARG A 102 4.33 -16.86 -3.81
C ARG A 102 2.94 -16.79 -3.18
N GLU A 103 2.38 -15.60 -3.03
CA GLU A 103 1.08 -15.44 -2.37
C GLU A 103 -0.08 -15.92 -3.26
N VAL A 104 -0.09 -15.55 -4.53
CA VAL A 104 -1.13 -15.98 -5.47
C VAL A 104 -1.06 -17.49 -5.73
N GLY A 105 0.14 -18.04 -5.83
CA GLY A 105 0.37 -19.47 -6.04
C GLY A 105 -0.12 -20.38 -4.90
N LYS A 106 -0.45 -19.81 -3.73
CA LYS A 106 -1.12 -20.56 -2.65
C LYS A 106 -2.58 -20.89 -2.97
N SER A 107 -3.22 -20.09 -3.82
CA SER A 107 -4.65 -20.20 -4.13
C SER A 107 -4.93 -20.85 -5.48
N LEU A 108 -4.09 -20.59 -6.47
CA LEU A 108 -4.24 -21.13 -7.83
C LEU A 108 -2.88 -21.54 -8.40
N PRO A 109 -2.80 -22.61 -9.22
CA PRO A 109 -1.58 -22.96 -9.93
C PRO A 109 -1.09 -21.81 -10.82
N LEU A 110 0.24 -21.61 -10.88
CA LEU A 110 0.85 -20.61 -11.74
C LEU A 110 0.98 -21.14 -13.17
N ALA A 111 0.39 -20.43 -14.14
CA ALA A 111 0.55 -20.68 -15.56
C ALA A 111 1.79 -19.96 -16.12
N GLN A 112 2.36 -20.50 -17.21
CA GLN A 112 3.52 -19.90 -17.90
C GLN A 112 3.11 -18.77 -18.87
N GLY A 113 1.81 -18.65 -19.19
CA GLY A 113 1.27 -17.63 -20.07
C GLY A 113 -0.26 -17.57 -20.03
N PRO A 114 -0.85 -16.59 -20.72
CA PRO A 114 -2.30 -16.47 -20.84
C PRO A 114 -2.88 -17.65 -21.65
N GLY A 115 -4.14 -18.00 -21.35
CA GLY A 115 -4.83 -19.11 -22.03
C GLY A 115 -6.25 -19.30 -21.54
N ALA A 116 -6.94 -20.30 -22.06
CA ALA A 116 -8.29 -20.66 -21.62
C ALA A 116 -8.27 -21.06 -20.13
N GLY A 117 -9.17 -20.52 -19.33
CA GLY A 117 -9.24 -20.79 -17.89
C GLY A 117 -8.09 -20.19 -17.08
N VAL A 118 -7.26 -19.33 -17.65
CA VAL A 118 -6.17 -18.65 -16.97
C VAL A 118 -6.57 -17.22 -16.62
N LEU A 119 -6.54 -16.89 -15.34
CA LEU A 119 -6.69 -15.49 -14.86
C LEU A 119 -5.37 -14.76 -15.08
N VAL A 120 -5.42 -13.63 -15.80
CA VAL A 120 -4.22 -12.79 -16.01
C VAL A 120 -4.17 -11.69 -14.95
N VAL A 121 -3.08 -11.65 -14.19
CA VAL A 121 -2.81 -10.61 -13.19
C VAL A 121 -1.80 -9.63 -13.75
N ARG A 122 -2.19 -8.35 -13.80
CA ARG A 122 -1.33 -7.22 -14.14
C ARG A 122 -1.14 -6.35 -12.93
N ALA A 123 0.10 -6.12 -12.55
CA ALA A 123 0.44 -5.30 -11.39
C ALA A 123 1.37 -4.16 -11.77
N ALA A 124 1.22 -3.02 -11.10
CA ALA A 124 2.13 -1.90 -11.21
C ALA A 124 2.49 -1.34 -9.83
N ILE A 125 3.74 -0.91 -9.70
CA ILE A 125 4.21 -0.10 -8.56
C ILE A 125 4.09 1.35 -8.99
N THR A 126 3.17 2.08 -8.34
CA THR A 126 2.79 3.44 -8.78
C THR A 126 3.52 4.54 -8.06
N ALA A 127 4.15 4.24 -6.90
CA ALA A 127 4.99 5.19 -6.18
C ALA A 127 6.09 4.48 -5.39
N VAL A 128 7.26 5.10 -5.32
CA VAL A 128 8.37 4.70 -4.45
C VAL A 128 8.88 5.95 -3.75
N SER A 129 8.92 5.92 -2.42
CA SER A 129 9.48 7.01 -1.63
C SER A 129 10.48 6.47 -0.61
N SER A 130 11.54 7.22 -0.35
CA SER A 130 12.47 6.95 0.75
C SER A 130 12.20 7.92 1.89
N LYS A 131 12.01 7.38 3.11
CA LYS A 131 12.01 8.18 4.35
C LYS A 131 13.21 7.74 5.17
N THR A 132 14.05 8.69 5.57
CA THR A 132 15.08 8.40 6.56
C THR A 132 14.37 8.20 7.90
N GLN A 133 14.37 6.98 8.41
CA GLN A 133 13.97 6.76 9.80
C GLN A 133 15.12 7.30 10.66
N GLY A 134 14.86 8.35 11.43
CA GLY A 134 15.80 8.79 12.47
C GLY A 134 16.02 7.65 13.44
N LEU A 135 17.30 7.45 13.85
CA LEU A 135 17.63 6.46 14.88
C LEU A 135 16.85 6.81 16.15
N LYS A 136 16.21 5.80 16.73
CA LYS A 136 15.51 5.99 18.01
C LYS A 136 16.54 6.11 19.13
N PRO A 137 16.27 6.86 20.21
CA PRO A 137 17.25 7.09 21.29
C PRO A 137 17.84 5.82 21.88
N TYR A 138 17.14 4.70 21.86
CA TYR A 138 17.62 3.43 22.38
C TYR A 138 18.58 2.68 21.43
N GLU A 139 18.71 3.13 20.18
CA GLU A 139 19.68 2.57 19.21
C GLU A 139 21.10 3.14 19.41
N PHE A 140 21.24 4.15 20.30
CA PHE A 140 22.52 4.74 20.69
C PHE A 140 23.11 4.15 21.98
N VAL A 141 22.65 2.98 22.44
CA VAL A 141 23.25 2.36 23.62
C VAL A 141 24.64 1.85 23.23
N PRO A 142 25.75 2.47 23.75
CA PRO A 142 27.07 1.96 23.50
C PRO A 142 27.19 0.61 24.22
N VAL A 143 27.40 -0.44 23.45
CA VAL A 143 27.77 -1.75 24.02
C VAL A 143 29.24 -1.61 24.52
N ALA A 144 29.40 -1.31 25.79
CA ALA A 144 30.70 -1.39 26.42
C ALA A 144 31.05 -2.89 26.53
N LEU A 145 32.08 -3.30 25.79
CA LEU A 145 32.75 -4.59 25.93
C LEU A 145 33.71 -4.53 27.09
#